data_a7febc5c0fefd0e6f0a23c1db2a057fc
#
_entry.id   a7febc5c0fefd0e6f0a23c1db2a057fc
#
_cell.length_a   1.000
_cell.length_b   1.000
_cell.length_c   1.000
_cell.angle_alpha   90.00
_cell.angle_beta   90.00
_cell.angle_gamma   90.00
#
_symmetry.space_group_name_H-M   'P 1'
#
loop_
_entity.id
_entity.type
_entity.pdbx_description
1 polymer ?
#
loop_
_entity_poly.entity_id
_entity_poly.type
_entity_poly.pdbx_seq_one_letter_code
_entity_poly.pdbx_strand_id
1 'polypeptide(L)'
;MELDSSNKTNDNIKLVKHNPALRYSVPHKNEIYISRKRHPKLNLQKFYFNRIDKLFNTLNYKEIYIYGLGACVNDAIRVALFTKETLPSINIKSITSDTISLYDEYITTTTSERVSTSNTRKTNLIKIKLTKD
;
A
#
# COMPACT_ATOMS: atom_id res chain seq x y z
N MET A 1 17.34 -3.16 13.44
CA MET A 1 17.45 -1.79 12.95
C MET A 1 18.52 -1.05 13.71
N GLU A 2 19.31 -0.35 13.04
CA GLU A 2 20.31 0.42 13.71
C GLU A 2 20.01 1.89 13.68
N LEU A 3 20.50 2.60 14.67
CA LEU A 3 20.42 4.04 14.67
C LEU A 3 21.47 4.59 13.75
N ASP A 4 21.11 5.62 13.05
CA ASP A 4 22.06 6.29 12.22
C ASP A 4 23.16 6.88 13.11
N SER A 5 24.33 6.34 12.99
CA SER A 5 25.46 6.76 13.80
C SER A 5 25.93 8.16 13.44
N SER A 6 25.53 8.68 12.30
CA SER A 6 25.89 10.04 11.92
C SER A 6 25.14 11.09 12.71
N ASN A 7 24.10 10.71 13.38
CA ASN A 7 23.34 11.63 14.22
C ASN A 7 24.09 11.93 15.49
N LYS A 8 24.71 13.07 15.53
CA LYS A 8 25.53 13.49 16.65
C LYS A 8 24.85 14.42 17.62
N THR A 9 23.68 14.88 17.26
CA THR A 9 22.95 15.80 18.12
C THR A 9 22.38 15.07 19.32
N ASN A 10 22.10 15.82 20.38
CA ASN A 10 21.63 15.23 21.59
C ASN A 10 20.25 14.64 21.49
N ASP A 11 19.40 15.29 20.73
CA ASP A 11 18.02 14.85 20.56
C ASP A 11 17.73 14.61 19.10
N ASN A 12 17.52 13.37 18.76
CA ASN A 12 17.14 12.97 17.42
C ASN A 12 15.80 12.28 17.47
N ILE A 13 14.88 12.74 16.65
CA ILE A 13 13.55 12.14 16.55
C ILE A 13 13.43 11.54 15.17
N LYS A 14 13.12 10.25 15.16
CA LYS A 14 12.94 9.51 13.91
C LYS A 14 11.57 8.87 13.91
N LEU A 15 10.83 9.10 12.84
CA LEU A 15 9.53 8.49 12.65
C LEU A 15 9.72 7.16 11.91
N VAL A 16 9.19 6.10 12.51
CA VAL A 16 9.16 4.78 11.87
C VAL A 16 7.70 4.41 11.68
N LYS A 17 7.32 4.18 10.44
CA LYS A 17 5.96 3.81 10.08
C LYS A 17 5.86 2.33 9.79
N HIS A 18 4.85 1.71 10.34
CA HIS A 18 4.58 0.29 10.11
C HIS A 18 3.24 0.13 9.43
N ASN A 19 3.23 -0.62 8.35
CA ASN A 19 2.01 -0.96 7.65
C ASN A 19 1.55 -2.35 8.10
N PRO A 20 0.40 -2.47 8.78
CA PRO A 20 -0.04 -3.76 9.30
C PRO A 20 -0.18 -4.83 8.23
N ALA A 21 -0.63 -4.46 7.03
CA ALA A 21 -0.79 -5.42 5.95
C ALA A 21 0.52 -6.03 5.51
N LEU A 22 1.59 -5.23 5.49
CA LEU A 22 2.91 -5.73 5.12
C LEU A 22 3.59 -6.42 6.30
N ARG A 23 3.16 -6.11 7.50
CA ARG A 23 3.78 -6.60 8.72
C ARG A 23 3.45 -8.05 9.00
N TYR A 24 2.21 -8.46 8.72
CA TYR A 24 1.71 -9.77 9.10
C TYR A 24 1.60 -10.75 7.97
N SER A 25 1.69 -10.29 6.74
CA SER A 25 1.61 -11.19 5.60
C SER A 25 2.39 -10.65 4.43
N VAL A 26 2.98 -11.56 3.68
CA VAL A 26 3.58 -11.22 2.41
C VAL A 26 2.44 -11.19 1.40
N PRO A 27 2.28 -10.13 0.63
CA PRO A 27 1.23 -10.07 -0.39
C PRO A 27 1.37 -11.22 -1.37
N HIS A 28 0.28 -11.86 -1.68
CA HIS A 28 0.25 -12.86 -2.74
C HIS A 28 0.50 -12.19 -4.09
N LYS A 29 0.88 -12.97 -5.08
CA LYS A 29 1.18 -12.42 -6.40
C LYS A 29 -0.02 -11.74 -7.05
N ASN A 30 -1.23 -12.15 -6.67
CA ASN A 30 -2.46 -11.56 -7.17
C ASN A 30 -3.00 -10.42 -6.30
N GLU A 31 -2.20 -9.93 -5.37
CA GLU A 31 -2.56 -8.78 -4.54
C GLU A 31 -1.71 -7.59 -4.93
N ILE A 32 -2.35 -6.46 -5.18
CA ILE A 32 -1.68 -5.25 -5.63
C ILE A 32 -1.99 -4.12 -4.66
N TYR A 33 -0.95 -3.56 -4.08
CA TYR A 33 -1.07 -2.40 -3.21
C TYR A 33 -0.69 -1.15 -3.97
N ILE A 34 -1.62 -0.21 -4.08
CA ILE A 34 -1.42 1.01 -4.84
C ILE A 34 -0.55 1.97 -4.03
N SER A 35 0.47 2.52 -4.66
CA SER A 35 1.36 3.49 -4.03
C SER A 35 1.70 4.60 -5.02
N ARG A 36 1.59 5.84 -4.57
CA ARG A 36 1.96 7.01 -5.38
C ARG A 36 3.45 7.24 -5.44
N LYS A 37 4.17 6.79 -4.42
CA LYS A 37 5.59 7.12 -4.27
C LYS A 37 6.51 6.37 -5.22
N ARG A 38 6.07 5.21 -5.72
CA ARG A 38 6.93 4.35 -6.53
C ARG A 38 7.21 4.88 -7.91
N HIS A 39 6.24 5.56 -8.52
CA HIS A 39 6.32 5.94 -9.93
C HIS A 39 5.78 7.35 -10.13
N PRO A 40 6.49 8.37 -9.62
CA PRO A 40 5.97 9.74 -9.68
C PRO A 40 5.87 10.30 -11.09
N LYS A 41 6.62 9.74 -12.05
CA LYS A 41 6.64 10.23 -13.43
C LYS A 41 5.76 9.45 -14.37
N LEU A 42 5.19 8.34 -13.94
CA LEU A 42 4.36 7.49 -14.79
C LEU A 42 2.89 7.73 -14.50
N ASN A 43 2.07 7.51 -15.52
CA ASN A 43 0.63 7.46 -15.31
C ASN A 43 0.32 6.26 -14.42
N LEU A 44 -0.15 6.54 -13.22
CA LEU A 44 -0.39 5.53 -12.20
C LEU A 44 -1.39 4.48 -12.67
N GLN A 45 -2.46 4.91 -13.33
CA GLN A 45 -3.48 4.01 -13.81
C GLN A 45 -2.90 3.04 -14.84
N LYS A 46 -2.13 3.56 -15.80
CA LYS A 46 -1.54 2.74 -16.83
C LYS A 46 -0.51 1.76 -16.28
N PHE A 47 0.29 2.21 -15.32
CA PHE A 47 1.29 1.35 -14.70
C PHE A 47 0.66 0.13 -14.06
N TYR A 48 -0.35 0.36 -13.24
CA TYR A 48 -1.02 -0.75 -12.55
C TYR A 48 -1.90 -1.56 -13.49
N PHE A 49 -2.47 -0.91 -14.51
CA PHE A 49 -3.21 -1.64 -15.54
C PHE A 49 -2.33 -2.66 -16.23
N ASN A 50 -1.11 -2.29 -16.62
CA ASN A 50 -0.19 -3.20 -17.27
C ASN A 50 0.13 -4.41 -16.38
N ARG A 51 0.27 -4.17 -15.09
CA ARG A 51 0.51 -5.25 -14.13
C ARG A 51 -0.71 -6.17 -14.01
N ILE A 52 -1.90 -5.60 -13.95
CA ILE A 52 -3.14 -6.38 -13.87
C ILE A 52 -3.34 -7.20 -15.13
N ASP A 53 -3.13 -6.59 -16.30
CA ASP A 53 -3.23 -7.28 -17.57
C ASP A 53 -2.29 -8.49 -17.62
N LYS A 54 -1.06 -8.29 -17.18
CA LYS A 54 -0.09 -9.38 -17.14
C LYS A 54 -0.54 -10.50 -16.21
N LEU A 55 -1.06 -10.18 -15.06
CA LEU A 55 -1.51 -11.17 -14.10
C LEU A 55 -2.68 -11.99 -14.64
N PHE A 56 -3.64 -11.33 -15.30
CA PHE A 56 -4.78 -12.04 -15.84
C PHE A 56 -4.44 -12.81 -17.10
N ASN A 57 -3.75 -12.19 -18.04
CA ASN A 57 -3.61 -12.73 -19.39
C ASN A 57 -2.31 -13.51 -19.62
N THR A 58 -1.27 -13.22 -18.85
CA THR A 58 0.00 -13.94 -18.97
C THR A 58 0.13 -15.01 -17.90
N LEU A 59 -0.22 -14.70 -16.67
CA LEU A 59 -0.08 -15.62 -15.56
C LEU A 59 -1.37 -16.38 -15.23
N ASN A 60 -2.46 -16.05 -15.92
CA ASN A 60 -3.74 -16.76 -15.85
C ASN A 60 -4.38 -16.78 -14.48
N TYR A 61 -4.20 -15.73 -13.69
CA TYR A 61 -4.95 -15.58 -12.48
C TYR A 61 -6.42 -15.31 -12.80
N LYS A 62 -7.31 -15.85 -12.00
CA LYS A 62 -8.74 -15.62 -12.18
C LYS A 62 -9.28 -14.51 -11.30
N GLU A 63 -8.55 -14.19 -10.25
CA GLU A 63 -8.92 -13.16 -9.29
C GLU A 63 -7.72 -12.31 -8.96
N ILE A 64 -7.93 -11.00 -8.87
CA ILE A 64 -6.92 -10.05 -8.44
C ILE A 64 -7.56 -9.13 -7.43
N TYR A 65 -6.81 -8.79 -6.39
CA TYR A 65 -7.24 -7.88 -5.35
C TYR A 65 -6.40 -6.61 -5.42
N ILE A 66 -7.08 -5.47 -5.41
CA ILE A 66 -6.43 -4.16 -5.39
C ILE A 66 -6.70 -3.52 -4.04
N TYR A 67 -5.66 -3.08 -3.39
CA TYR A 67 -5.74 -2.43 -2.08
C TYR A 67 -5.27 -0.99 -2.17
N GLY A 68 -6.04 -0.11 -1.54
CA GLY A 68 -5.67 1.29 -1.41
C GLY A 68 -5.83 1.75 0.03
N LEU A 69 -4.83 2.42 0.55
CA LEU A 69 -4.82 2.93 1.92
C LEU A 69 -4.82 4.45 1.90
N GLY A 70 -5.65 5.06 2.72
CA GLY A 70 -5.67 6.51 2.89
C GLY A 70 -5.84 7.25 1.58
N ALA A 71 -4.84 8.04 1.22
CA ALA A 71 -4.87 8.82 -0.02
C ALA A 71 -4.93 7.94 -1.27
N CYS A 72 -4.53 6.69 -1.18
CA CYS A 72 -4.54 5.76 -2.31
C CYS A 72 -5.88 5.06 -2.51
N VAL A 73 -6.89 5.34 -1.69
CA VAL A 73 -8.23 4.79 -1.88
C VAL A 73 -8.80 5.21 -3.23
N ASN A 74 -8.75 6.50 -3.54
CA ASN A 74 -9.23 7.00 -4.82
C ASN A 74 -8.41 6.45 -5.99
N ASP A 75 -7.11 6.33 -5.82
CA ASP A 75 -6.25 5.79 -6.86
C ASP A 75 -6.59 4.33 -7.15
N ALA A 76 -6.89 3.54 -6.13
CA ALA A 76 -7.29 2.15 -6.31
C ALA A 76 -8.59 2.06 -7.12
N ILE A 77 -9.55 2.91 -6.82
CA ILE A 77 -10.81 2.95 -7.55
C ILE A 77 -10.57 3.32 -9.02
N ARG A 78 -9.73 4.32 -9.27
CA ARG A 78 -9.42 4.74 -10.63
C ARG A 78 -8.73 3.64 -11.42
N VAL A 79 -7.80 2.93 -10.81
CA VAL A 79 -7.12 1.80 -11.44
C VAL A 79 -8.14 0.72 -11.82
N ALA A 80 -9.03 0.38 -10.90
CA ALA A 80 -10.04 -0.64 -11.16
C ALA A 80 -10.98 -0.23 -12.29
N LEU A 81 -11.46 1.01 -12.30
CA LEU A 81 -12.35 1.50 -13.35
C LEU A 81 -11.64 1.56 -14.70
N PHE A 82 -10.41 2.03 -14.71
CA PHE A 82 -9.63 2.07 -15.95
C PHE A 82 -9.43 0.67 -16.53
N THR A 83 -9.16 -0.30 -15.66
CA THR A 83 -9.01 -1.69 -16.08
C THR A 83 -10.29 -2.24 -16.66
N LYS A 84 -11.42 -1.97 -16.01
CA LYS A 84 -12.72 -2.42 -16.46
C LYS A 84 -13.08 -1.83 -17.83
N GLU A 85 -12.79 -0.56 -18.02
CA GLU A 85 -13.08 0.10 -19.29
C GLU A 85 -12.21 -0.43 -20.42
N THR A 86 -10.96 -0.71 -20.13
CA THR A 86 -10.00 -1.15 -21.14
C THR A 86 -10.12 -2.63 -21.47
N LEU A 87 -10.44 -3.45 -20.47
CA LEU A 87 -10.61 -4.89 -20.64
C LEU A 87 -12.02 -5.30 -20.20
N PRO A 88 -12.98 -5.33 -21.14
CA PRO A 88 -14.37 -5.62 -20.78
C PRO A 88 -14.59 -6.99 -20.15
N SER A 89 -13.68 -7.93 -20.37
CA SER A 89 -13.79 -9.26 -19.77
C SER A 89 -13.47 -9.27 -18.27
N ILE A 90 -12.91 -8.17 -17.77
CA ILE A 90 -12.61 -8.03 -16.36
C ILE A 90 -13.82 -7.40 -15.65
N ASN A 91 -14.22 -8.00 -14.55
CA ASN A 91 -15.35 -7.52 -13.78
C ASN A 91 -14.92 -7.10 -12.38
N ILE A 92 -15.52 -6.04 -11.89
CA ILE A 92 -15.38 -5.64 -10.49
C ILE A 92 -16.37 -6.49 -9.70
N LYS A 93 -15.87 -7.49 -9.01
CA LYS A 93 -16.73 -8.44 -8.30
C LYS A 93 -17.23 -7.89 -6.99
N SER A 94 -16.38 -7.21 -6.26
CA SER A 94 -16.75 -6.62 -4.98
C SER A 94 -15.81 -5.48 -4.63
N ILE A 95 -16.34 -4.56 -3.85
CA ILE A 95 -15.57 -3.45 -3.28
C ILE A 95 -15.93 -3.44 -1.81
N THR A 96 -14.93 -3.60 -0.96
CA THR A 96 -15.13 -3.52 0.48
C THR A 96 -14.24 -2.45 1.05
N SER A 97 -14.71 -1.79 2.08
CA SER A 97 -13.91 -0.79 2.78
C SER A 97 -13.83 -1.15 4.24
N ASP A 98 -12.75 -0.72 4.86
CA ASP A 98 -12.51 -0.99 6.27
C ASP A 98 -11.68 0.15 6.84
N THR A 99 -11.60 0.17 8.15
CA THR A 99 -10.74 1.11 8.86
C THR A 99 -9.70 0.28 9.59
N ILE A 100 -8.45 0.58 9.31
CA ILE A 100 -7.35 -0.15 9.95
C ILE A 100 -6.53 0.81 10.79
N SER A 101 -5.82 0.25 11.76
CA SER A 101 -4.91 1.02 12.60
C SER A 101 -3.51 0.94 12.04
N LEU A 102 -2.91 2.10 11.87
CA LEU A 102 -1.51 2.19 11.51
C LEU A 102 -0.73 2.54 12.76
N TYR A 103 0.44 1.98 12.84
CA TYR A 103 1.30 2.13 14.00
C TYR A 103 2.52 2.93 13.61
N ASP A 104 2.67 4.09 14.25
CA ASP A 104 3.82 4.95 14.03
C ASP A 104 4.65 4.96 15.31
N GLU A 105 5.92 4.71 15.17
CA GLU A 105 6.85 4.71 16.29
C GLU A 105 7.81 5.88 16.16
N TYR A 106 7.92 6.67 17.22
CA TYR A 106 8.86 7.77 17.28
C TYR A 106 9.99 7.39 18.23
N ILE A 107 11.19 7.46 17.73
CA ILE A 107 12.37 7.13 18.53
C ILE A 107 13.12 8.42 18.81
N THR A 108 13.26 8.74 20.09
CA THR A 108 14.03 9.89 20.54
C THR A 108 15.30 9.39 21.19
N THR A 109 16.44 9.84 20.71
CA THR A 109 17.74 9.45 21.24
C THR A 109 18.41 10.66 21.89
N THR A 110 18.77 10.52 23.15
CA THR A 110 19.53 11.54 23.87
C THR A 110 20.94 11.03 24.17
N THR A 111 21.76 11.88 24.74
CA THR A 111 23.11 11.46 25.09
C THR A 111 23.16 10.37 26.14
N SER A 112 22.15 10.25 26.98
CA SER A 112 22.17 9.31 28.08
C SER A 112 21.27 8.11 27.88
N GLU A 113 20.21 8.25 27.06
CA GLU A 113 19.29 7.13 26.88
C GLU A 113 18.49 7.29 25.60
N ARG A 114 17.88 6.19 25.22
CA ARG A 114 17.01 6.11 24.08
C ARG A 114 15.58 5.88 24.56
N VAL A 115 14.68 6.76 24.13
CA VAL A 115 13.27 6.66 24.48
C VAL A 115 12.45 6.46 23.24
N SER A 116 11.53 5.50 23.30
CA SER A 116 10.64 5.19 22.20
C SER A 116 9.21 5.47 22.61
N THR A 117 8.51 6.22 21.77
CA THR A 117 7.08 6.47 21.95
C THR A 117 6.36 6.02 20.69
N SER A 118 5.13 5.56 20.85
CA SER A 118 4.33 5.10 19.72
C SER A 118 2.96 5.72 19.74
N ASN A 119 2.46 5.97 18.54
CA ASN A 119 1.11 6.45 18.32
C ASN A 119 0.43 5.56 17.31
N THR A 120 -0.86 5.36 17.52
CA THR A 120 -1.71 4.63 16.60
C THR A 120 -2.62 5.63 15.93
N ARG A 121 -2.77 5.51 14.61
CA ARG A 121 -3.74 6.31 13.88
C ARG A 121 -4.56 5.39 13.00
N LYS A 122 -5.78 5.82 12.71
CA LYS A 122 -6.68 5.04 11.87
C LYS A 122 -6.65 5.57 10.45
N THR A 123 -6.76 4.69 9.50
CA THR A 123 -6.87 5.06 8.10
C THR A 123 -7.87 4.15 7.41
N ASN A 124 -8.39 4.63 6.30
CA ASN A 124 -9.32 3.85 5.50
C ASN A 124 -8.57 2.92 4.57
N LEU A 125 -9.14 1.74 4.38
CA LEU A 125 -8.64 0.74 3.45
C LEU A 125 -9.77 0.42 2.49
N ILE A 126 -9.46 0.34 1.19
CA ILE A 126 -10.37 -0.22 0.21
C ILE A 126 -9.76 -1.48 -0.36
N LYS A 127 -10.60 -2.48 -0.57
CA LYS A 127 -10.22 -3.73 -1.21
C LYS A 127 -11.15 -3.97 -2.38
N ILE A 128 -10.61 -4.08 -3.56
CA ILE A 128 -11.38 -4.27 -4.78
C ILE A 128 -11.02 -5.62 -5.38
N LYS A 129 -12.02 -6.47 -5.55
CA LYS A 129 -11.83 -7.77 -6.16
C LYS A 129 -12.19 -7.71 -7.63
N LEU A 130 -11.24 -8.03 -8.48
CA LEU A 130 -11.43 -8.13 -9.93
C LEU A 130 -11.43 -9.60 -10.31
N THR A 131 -12.33 -9.96 -11.22
CA THR A 131 -12.39 -11.31 -11.77
C THR A 131 -12.41 -11.24 -13.29
N LYS A 132 -11.91 -12.29 -13.91
CA LYS A 132 -11.95 -12.43 -15.36
C LYS A 132 -12.95 -13.48 -15.75
N ASP A 133 -13.81 -13.15 -16.70
CA ASP A 133 -14.77 -14.11 -17.25
C ASP A 133 -14.10 -15.13 -18.16
#